data_93db2c3d656244aeab52250225d1ae64
#
_entry.id   93db2c3d656244aeab52250225d1ae64
#
_cell.length_a   1.000
_cell.length_b   1.000
_cell.length_c   1.000
_cell.angle_alpha   90.00
_cell.angle_beta   90.00
_cell.angle_gamma   90.00
#
_symmetry.space_group_name_H-M   'P 1'
#
loop_
_entity.id
_entity.type
_entity.pdbx_description
1 polymer ?
#
loop_
_entity_poly.entity_id
_entity_poly.type
_entity_poly.pdbx_seq_one_letter_code
_entity_poly.pdbx_strand_id
1 'polypeptide(L)'
;MRMVNVMTNLNQQSSQRWASAMMANYATPEICLDRGEGARVWDVDGNEYLDLIAGIATSTLGHGNTAIADAVSDQVKRLAHTSNLFAHEPGLNLAEKLIDLTGADARVFFSQDGASANEAAYKLARRHGWESSPDGSRLEIIAAEGSFHGRTMGALSITGSAAKRDPFIPLPGPVSFVPYGDVEALRAAVSPSTAAVFLEPVLGEGGVVPAPAGYLAAARTICDESGALLVIDEVQSGIGRAGTLFMSIDSGVVPDVLTLAKGLAGGLPLGACLAFGDAASLFRPGDHGSTFGGNPVSCAAAMAVLDTIRDQDLLLNVKRVGDHWASRFDGIDHPNLAGYRGVGLWRALELRGVTAAAVQQAARDEGFLVNAVAPDAIRLAPPLTLTIAEADEFADALPGILTAAATSGDTP
;
A
#
# COMPACT_ATOMS: atom_id res chain seq x y z
N MET A 1 -41.98 -3.73 -36.94
CA MET A 1 -41.73 -3.48 -35.52
C MET A 1 -40.29 -3.98 -35.23
N ARG A 2 -39.29 -3.11 -35.32
CA ARG A 2 -37.92 -3.47 -35.01
C ARG A 2 -37.84 -3.58 -33.48
N MET A 3 -37.56 -4.78 -32.94
CA MET A 3 -37.16 -4.93 -31.55
C MET A 3 -35.85 -4.14 -31.40
N VAL A 4 -35.91 -3.04 -30.68
CA VAL A 4 -34.72 -2.38 -30.15
C VAL A 4 -34.20 -3.34 -29.10
N ASN A 5 -33.13 -4.08 -29.41
CA ASN A 5 -32.35 -4.81 -28.40
C ASN A 5 -31.80 -3.71 -27.49
N VAL A 6 -32.47 -3.50 -26.36
CA VAL A 6 -31.89 -2.74 -25.24
C VAL A 6 -30.76 -3.62 -24.75
N MET A 7 -29.52 -3.36 -25.18
CA MET A 7 -28.34 -3.97 -24.55
C MET A 7 -28.47 -3.64 -23.08
N THR A 8 -28.66 -4.63 -22.26
CA THR A 8 -28.75 -4.51 -20.80
C THR A 8 -27.36 -4.08 -20.33
N ASN A 9 -27.23 -2.87 -19.81
CA ASN A 9 -25.99 -2.37 -19.21
C ASN A 9 -25.79 -3.12 -17.88
N LEU A 10 -24.95 -4.16 -17.91
CA LEU A 10 -24.67 -5.03 -16.76
C LEU A 10 -23.91 -4.28 -15.66
N ASN A 11 -23.09 -3.30 -16.03
CA ASN A 11 -22.44 -2.41 -15.09
C ASN A 11 -23.46 -1.64 -14.26
N GLN A 12 -24.48 -1.04 -14.90
CA GLN A 12 -25.54 -0.32 -14.21
C GLN A 12 -26.35 -1.23 -13.26
N GLN A 13 -26.65 -2.46 -13.68
CA GLN A 13 -27.33 -3.44 -12.82
C GLN A 13 -26.46 -3.81 -11.61
N SER A 14 -25.15 -4.01 -11.81
CA SER A 14 -24.21 -4.30 -10.75
C SER A 14 -24.08 -3.14 -9.76
N SER A 15 -24.06 -1.90 -10.24
CA SER A 15 -24.08 -0.70 -9.40
C SER A 15 -25.32 -0.62 -8.52
N GLN A 16 -26.51 -0.90 -9.10
CA GLN A 16 -27.78 -0.94 -8.34
C GLN A 16 -27.77 -2.04 -7.28
N ARG A 17 -27.27 -3.24 -7.60
CA ARG A 17 -27.11 -4.36 -6.64
C ARG A 17 -26.14 -3.99 -5.52
N TRP A 18 -25.02 -3.35 -5.84
CA TRP A 18 -24.07 -2.84 -4.86
C TRP A 18 -24.73 -1.87 -3.89
N ALA A 19 -25.38 -0.82 -4.42
CA ALA A 19 -26.05 0.20 -3.61
C ALA A 19 -27.16 -0.36 -2.69
N SER A 20 -27.76 -1.50 -3.07
CA SER A 20 -28.81 -2.16 -2.25
C SER A 20 -28.26 -3.14 -1.21
N ALA A 21 -27.04 -3.68 -1.41
CA ALA A 21 -26.52 -4.77 -0.59
C ALA A 21 -25.33 -4.40 0.29
N MET A 22 -24.57 -3.36 -0.09
CA MET A 22 -23.32 -2.98 0.59
C MET A 22 -23.54 -1.75 1.46
N MET A 23 -22.80 -1.65 2.57
CA MET A 23 -22.77 -0.43 3.38
C MET A 23 -22.15 0.72 2.55
N ALA A 24 -22.66 1.95 2.73
CA ALA A 24 -22.23 3.14 2.00
C ALA A 24 -20.90 3.74 2.51
N ASN A 25 -19.94 2.89 2.91
CA ASN A 25 -18.57 3.30 3.29
C ASN A 25 -17.63 3.47 2.10
N TYR A 26 -18.04 3.01 0.92
CA TYR A 26 -17.45 3.31 -0.37
C TYR A 26 -18.49 3.94 -1.28
N ALA A 27 -18.06 4.80 -2.21
CA ALA A 27 -18.92 5.23 -3.31
C ALA A 27 -19.38 4.01 -4.13
N THR A 28 -20.59 4.09 -4.71
CA THR A 28 -21.11 3.02 -5.57
C THR A 28 -20.21 2.90 -6.81
N PRO A 29 -19.59 1.72 -7.07
CA PRO A 29 -18.77 1.53 -8.26
C PRO A 29 -19.60 1.65 -9.54
N GLU A 30 -19.04 2.28 -10.56
CA GLU A 30 -19.71 2.47 -11.86
C GLU A 30 -19.42 1.30 -12.82
N ILE A 31 -18.31 0.59 -12.62
CA ILE A 31 -17.94 -0.60 -13.39
C ILE A 31 -17.86 -1.82 -12.49
N CYS A 32 -18.22 -2.97 -13.03
CA CYS A 32 -18.10 -4.27 -12.40
C CYS A 32 -17.10 -5.11 -13.19
N LEU A 33 -15.90 -5.31 -12.63
CA LEU A 33 -14.86 -6.12 -13.26
C LEU A 33 -15.22 -7.60 -13.21
N ASP A 34 -14.97 -8.31 -14.31
CA ASP A 34 -15.27 -9.73 -14.47
C ASP A 34 -14.00 -10.60 -14.47
N ARG A 35 -12.98 -10.21 -15.24
CA ARG A 35 -11.72 -10.93 -15.38
C ARG A 35 -10.54 -10.00 -15.60
N GLY A 36 -9.33 -10.56 -15.45
CA GLY A 36 -8.09 -9.82 -15.72
C GLY A 36 -6.96 -10.74 -16.17
N GLU A 37 -6.02 -10.19 -16.92
CA GLU A 37 -4.80 -10.84 -17.39
C GLU A 37 -3.66 -9.81 -17.46
N GLY A 38 -2.56 -10.05 -16.77
CA GLY A 38 -1.44 -9.10 -16.66
C GLY A 38 -1.90 -7.77 -16.08
N ALA A 39 -1.64 -6.67 -16.77
CA ALA A 39 -2.10 -5.34 -16.39
C ALA A 39 -3.48 -4.96 -16.96
N ARG A 40 -4.20 -5.89 -17.62
CA ARG A 40 -5.50 -5.61 -18.22
C ARG A 40 -6.63 -6.26 -17.46
N VAL A 41 -7.77 -5.58 -17.44
CA VAL A 41 -9.02 -6.07 -16.85
C VAL A 41 -10.18 -5.81 -17.78
N TRP A 42 -11.21 -6.62 -17.67
CA TRP A 42 -12.46 -6.47 -18.44
C TRP A 42 -13.63 -6.39 -17.49
N ASP A 43 -14.56 -5.51 -17.82
CA ASP A 43 -15.82 -5.43 -17.09
C ASP A 43 -16.87 -6.41 -17.62
N VAL A 44 -18.02 -6.49 -16.93
CA VAL A 44 -19.13 -7.39 -17.28
C VAL A 44 -19.81 -7.04 -18.61
N ASP A 45 -19.63 -5.84 -19.14
CA ASP A 45 -20.12 -5.42 -20.46
C ASP A 45 -19.07 -5.70 -21.56
N GLY A 46 -17.88 -6.19 -21.19
CA GLY A 46 -16.80 -6.58 -22.11
C GLY A 46 -15.84 -5.48 -22.47
N ASN A 47 -15.92 -4.32 -21.83
CA ASN A 47 -14.96 -3.24 -22.04
C ASN A 47 -13.62 -3.60 -21.40
N GLU A 48 -12.53 -3.32 -22.10
CA GLU A 48 -11.15 -3.54 -21.66
C GLU A 48 -10.56 -2.28 -21.08
N TYR A 49 -9.77 -2.45 -20.00
CA TYR A 49 -9.05 -1.38 -19.34
C TYR A 49 -7.61 -1.79 -19.03
N LEU A 50 -6.67 -0.85 -19.19
CA LEU A 50 -5.34 -0.97 -18.61
C LEU A 50 -5.40 -0.55 -17.13
N ASP A 51 -5.14 -1.51 -16.22
CA ASP A 51 -5.21 -1.30 -14.78
C ASP A 51 -3.92 -0.71 -14.23
N LEU A 52 -3.92 0.61 -14.05
CA LEU A 52 -2.81 1.36 -13.46
C LEU A 52 -2.98 1.60 -11.95
N ILE A 53 -3.91 0.85 -11.30
CA ILE A 53 -4.17 0.89 -9.85
C ILE A 53 -3.74 -0.42 -9.18
N ALA A 54 -3.92 -1.55 -9.86
CA ALA A 54 -3.62 -2.91 -9.39
C ALA A 54 -4.19 -3.18 -7.99
N GLY A 55 -5.48 -2.85 -7.75
CA GLY A 55 -6.12 -3.03 -6.44
C GLY A 55 -5.49 -2.18 -5.33
N ILE A 56 -5.04 -0.97 -5.64
CA ILE A 56 -4.26 -0.08 -4.76
C ILE A 56 -2.91 -0.71 -4.40
N ALA A 57 -2.11 -0.98 -5.44
CA ALA A 57 -0.78 -1.58 -5.37
C ALA A 57 -0.75 -3.00 -4.76
N THR A 58 -1.82 -3.78 -4.91
CA THR A 58 -1.97 -5.11 -4.30
C THR A 58 -1.72 -6.24 -5.29
N SER A 59 -2.21 -6.13 -6.53
CA SER A 59 -2.02 -7.14 -7.57
C SER A 59 -0.62 -7.02 -8.20
N THR A 60 0.40 -7.37 -7.40
CA THR A 60 1.82 -7.13 -7.70
C THR A 60 2.27 -7.75 -9.02
N LEU A 61 1.84 -8.97 -9.32
CA LEU A 61 2.19 -9.69 -10.55
C LEU A 61 1.14 -9.57 -11.65
N GLY A 62 0.18 -8.64 -11.48
CA GLY A 62 -0.96 -8.52 -12.37
C GLY A 62 -2.05 -9.57 -12.12
N HIS A 63 -3.07 -9.52 -12.95
CA HIS A 63 -4.23 -10.40 -12.87
C HIS A 63 -3.96 -11.74 -13.57
N GLY A 64 -4.64 -12.81 -13.11
CA GLY A 64 -4.53 -14.12 -13.73
C GLY A 64 -3.14 -14.77 -13.69
N ASN A 65 -2.25 -14.32 -12.79
CA ASN A 65 -0.88 -14.84 -12.72
C ASN A 65 -0.86 -16.32 -12.35
N THR A 66 -0.28 -17.15 -13.24
CA THR A 66 -0.28 -18.62 -13.10
C THR A 66 0.53 -19.10 -11.91
N ALA A 67 1.66 -18.47 -11.57
CA ALA A 67 2.48 -18.88 -10.44
C ALA A 67 1.70 -18.74 -9.11
N ILE A 68 0.93 -17.66 -8.94
CA ILE A 68 0.06 -17.48 -7.77
C ILE A 68 -1.10 -18.49 -7.82
N ALA A 69 -1.77 -18.63 -8.98
CA ALA A 69 -2.94 -19.51 -9.12
C ALA A 69 -2.58 -20.97 -8.82
N ASP A 70 -1.45 -21.45 -9.33
CA ASP A 70 -0.97 -22.81 -9.10
C ASP A 70 -0.58 -23.03 -7.62
N ALA A 71 0.19 -22.12 -7.03
CA ALA A 71 0.57 -22.20 -5.62
C ALA A 71 -0.65 -22.23 -4.69
N VAL A 72 -1.65 -21.40 -4.96
CA VAL A 72 -2.92 -21.34 -4.22
C VAL A 72 -3.72 -22.64 -4.41
N SER A 73 -3.88 -23.08 -5.66
CA SER A 73 -4.64 -24.31 -5.99
C SER A 73 -4.05 -25.54 -5.31
N ASP A 74 -2.74 -25.67 -5.34
CA ASP A 74 -2.05 -26.81 -4.73
C ASP A 74 -2.10 -26.76 -3.20
N GLN A 75 -1.89 -25.58 -2.62
CA GLN A 75 -1.90 -25.43 -1.18
C GLN A 75 -3.31 -25.61 -0.58
N VAL A 76 -4.35 -25.07 -1.22
CA VAL A 76 -5.73 -25.23 -0.70
C VAL A 76 -6.21 -26.68 -0.72
N LYS A 77 -5.78 -27.47 -1.70
CA LYS A 77 -6.05 -28.92 -1.75
C LYS A 77 -5.33 -29.69 -0.64
N ARG A 78 -4.14 -29.23 -0.25
CA ARG A 78 -3.28 -29.88 0.74
C ARG A 78 -3.66 -29.50 2.17
N LEU A 79 -3.76 -28.20 2.46
CA LEU A 79 -4.05 -27.65 3.78
C LEU A 79 -4.41 -26.18 3.67
N ALA A 80 -5.68 -25.83 3.89
CA ALA A 80 -6.16 -24.47 3.71
C ALA A 80 -5.91 -23.57 4.93
N HIS A 81 -6.12 -24.11 6.16
CA HIS A 81 -6.01 -23.35 7.41
C HIS A 81 -5.73 -24.26 8.61
N THR A 82 -4.94 -23.75 9.59
CA THR A 82 -4.61 -24.49 10.83
C THR A 82 -4.72 -23.64 12.08
N SER A 83 -4.85 -22.31 11.98
CA SER A 83 -4.50 -21.32 13.00
C SER A 83 -3.02 -21.38 13.43
N ASN A 84 -2.59 -20.40 14.26
CA ASN A 84 -1.21 -20.35 14.78
C ASN A 84 -0.99 -21.27 16.02
N LEU A 85 -1.92 -22.20 16.27
CA LEU A 85 -1.72 -23.27 17.26
C LEU A 85 -0.83 -24.40 16.73
N PHE A 86 -0.68 -24.48 15.41
CA PHE A 86 0.15 -25.47 14.73
C PHE A 86 1.06 -24.78 13.70
N ALA A 87 2.30 -25.23 13.63
CA ALA A 87 3.21 -24.82 12.57
C ALA A 87 2.83 -25.48 11.23
N HIS A 88 3.16 -24.81 10.14
CA HIS A 88 3.04 -25.34 8.78
C HIS A 88 4.15 -24.79 7.88
N GLU A 89 4.66 -25.62 6.98
CA GLU A 89 5.78 -25.30 6.11
C GLU A 89 5.63 -23.97 5.34
N PRO A 90 4.51 -23.66 4.67
CA PRO A 90 4.40 -22.38 3.95
C PRO A 90 4.61 -21.16 4.84
N GLY A 91 4.14 -21.18 6.09
CA GLY A 91 4.34 -20.07 7.03
C GLY A 91 5.78 -19.95 7.52
N LEU A 92 6.42 -21.08 7.84
CA LEU A 92 7.84 -21.11 8.26
C LEU A 92 8.74 -20.63 7.11
N ASN A 93 8.56 -21.20 5.92
CA ASN A 93 9.36 -20.85 4.74
C ASN A 93 9.23 -19.37 4.39
N LEU A 94 8.01 -18.80 4.46
CA LEU A 94 7.80 -17.38 4.20
C LEU A 94 8.45 -16.50 5.27
N ALA A 95 8.35 -16.88 6.56
CA ALA A 95 8.98 -16.12 7.63
C ALA A 95 10.50 -16.10 7.47
N GLU A 96 11.11 -17.26 7.25
CA GLU A 96 12.55 -17.39 7.00
C GLU A 96 12.97 -16.59 5.76
N LYS A 97 12.22 -16.70 4.66
CA LYS A 97 12.49 -15.95 3.43
C LYS A 97 12.44 -14.44 3.64
N LEU A 98 11.44 -13.92 4.37
CA LEU A 98 11.35 -12.49 4.67
C LEU A 98 12.51 -12.02 5.53
N ILE A 99 12.90 -12.80 6.56
CA ILE A 99 14.06 -12.50 7.40
C ILE A 99 15.34 -12.46 6.57
N ASP A 100 15.59 -13.47 5.77
CA ASP A 100 16.78 -13.55 4.90
C ASP A 100 16.88 -12.36 3.95
N LEU A 101 15.74 -11.95 3.36
CA LEU A 101 15.68 -10.80 2.44
C LEU A 101 15.97 -9.47 3.14
N THR A 102 15.74 -9.34 4.46
CA THR A 102 16.12 -8.13 5.21
C THR A 102 17.61 -8.06 5.51
N GLY A 103 18.32 -9.19 5.50
CA GLY A 103 19.74 -9.28 5.90
C GLY A 103 19.99 -9.01 7.39
N ALA A 104 18.96 -9.03 8.25
CA ALA A 104 19.04 -8.72 9.66
C ALA A 104 18.34 -9.78 10.52
N ASP A 105 18.71 -9.89 11.80
CA ASP A 105 18.00 -10.78 12.75
C ASP A 105 16.64 -10.18 13.10
N ALA A 106 15.59 -10.94 12.80
CA ALA A 106 14.22 -10.51 13.01
C ALA A 106 13.30 -11.67 13.40
N ARG A 107 12.07 -11.32 13.82
CA ARG A 107 10.96 -12.25 14.00
C ARG A 107 9.74 -11.72 13.31
N VAL A 108 8.91 -12.60 12.78
CA VAL A 108 7.73 -12.25 11.98
C VAL A 108 6.46 -12.63 12.73
N PHE A 109 5.52 -11.70 12.81
CA PHE A 109 4.12 -11.96 13.11
C PHE A 109 3.30 -11.75 11.84
N PHE A 110 2.55 -12.75 11.41
CA PHE A 110 1.65 -12.64 10.26
C PHE A 110 0.26 -12.18 10.68
N SER A 111 -0.31 -11.27 9.89
CA SER A 111 -1.68 -10.80 9.98
C SER A 111 -2.40 -11.00 8.64
N GLN A 112 -3.64 -10.50 8.49
CA GLN A 112 -4.38 -10.65 7.24
C GLN A 112 -4.32 -9.44 6.31
N ASP A 113 -3.85 -8.29 6.77
CA ASP A 113 -3.76 -7.05 6.00
C ASP A 113 -2.80 -6.04 6.64
N GLY A 114 -2.63 -4.86 6.01
CA GLY A 114 -1.75 -3.82 6.51
C GLY A 114 -2.25 -3.15 7.79
N ALA A 115 -3.57 -2.99 7.96
CA ALA A 115 -4.12 -2.40 9.17
C ALA A 115 -3.83 -3.29 10.39
N SER A 116 -4.00 -4.61 10.25
CA SER A 116 -3.68 -5.57 11.32
C SER A 116 -2.18 -5.76 11.53
N ALA A 117 -1.34 -5.57 10.51
CA ALA A 117 0.12 -5.53 10.68
C ALA A 117 0.53 -4.28 11.49
N ASN A 118 -0.03 -3.13 11.18
CA ASN A 118 0.19 -1.89 11.93
C ASN A 118 -0.41 -1.92 13.34
N GLU A 119 -1.53 -2.63 13.55
CA GLU A 119 -2.08 -2.89 14.88
C GLU A 119 -1.12 -3.69 15.75
N ALA A 120 -0.45 -4.70 15.17
CA ALA A 120 0.60 -5.44 15.86
C ALA A 120 1.80 -4.55 16.20
N ALA A 121 2.26 -3.73 15.24
CA ALA A 121 3.34 -2.77 15.47
C ALA A 121 2.98 -1.72 16.53
N TYR A 122 1.73 -1.22 16.51
CA TYR A 122 1.20 -0.32 17.55
C TYR A 122 1.25 -0.98 18.94
N LYS A 123 0.85 -2.25 19.05
CA LYS A 123 0.91 -3.00 20.32
C LYS A 123 2.35 -3.29 20.76
N LEU A 124 3.28 -3.55 19.82
CA LEU A 124 4.70 -3.64 20.13
C LEU A 124 5.24 -2.34 20.73
N ALA A 125 4.90 -1.20 20.13
CA ALA A 125 5.28 0.11 20.64
C ALA A 125 4.75 0.34 22.07
N ARG A 126 3.49 0.00 22.33
CA ARG A 126 2.88 0.09 23.67
C ARG A 126 3.54 -0.86 24.67
N ARG A 127 3.90 -2.07 24.22
CA ARG A 127 4.61 -3.06 25.05
C ARG A 127 6.01 -2.59 25.40
N HIS A 128 6.75 -2.03 24.43
CA HIS A 128 8.05 -1.41 24.65
C HIS A 128 7.98 -0.30 25.69
N GLY A 129 7.02 0.61 25.55
CA GLY A 129 6.81 1.70 26.50
C GLY A 129 6.51 1.20 27.91
N TRP A 130 5.65 0.19 28.04
CA TRP A 130 5.33 -0.43 29.33
C TRP A 130 6.54 -1.12 29.98
N GLU A 131 7.36 -1.85 29.24
CA GLU A 131 8.56 -2.50 29.79
C GLU A 131 9.65 -1.51 30.17
N SER A 132 9.78 -0.42 29.39
CA SER A 132 10.75 0.66 29.68
C SER A 132 10.32 1.55 30.85
N SER A 133 9.01 1.73 31.04
CA SER A 133 8.44 2.62 32.05
C SER A 133 7.11 2.07 32.58
N PRO A 134 7.15 1.14 33.55
CA PRO A 134 5.95 0.48 34.07
C PRO A 134 4.96 1.42 34.77
N ASP A 135 5.37 2.65 35.10
CA ASP A 135 4.51 3.72 35.60
C ASP A 135 3.58 4.33 34.54
N GLY A 136 3.73 3.91 33.28
CA GLY A 136 2.93 4.38 32.15
C GLY A 136 3.36 5.75 31.60
N SER A 137 4.54 6.24 31.97
CA SER A 137 5.05 7.54 31.51
C SER A 137 5.53 7.52 30.04
N ARG A 138 5.80 6.32 29.45
CA ARG A 138 6.34 6.16 28.10
C ARG A 138 5.34 5.45 27.17
N LEU A 139 4.29 6.16 26.75
CA LEU A 139 3.23 5.56 25.93
C LEU A 139 2.90 6.36 24.66
N GLU A 140 3.54 7.52 24.47
CA GLU A 140 3.26 8.37 23.32
C GLU A 140 3.80 7.77 22.03
N ILE A 141 3.02 7.89 20.96
CA ILE A 141 3.42 7.52 19.61
C ILE A 141 3.42 8.78 18.75
N ILE A 142 4.49 8.98 17.99
CA ILE A 142 4.62 10.06 17.02
C ILE A 142 4.35 9.47 15.63
N ALA A 143 3.50 10.13 14.85
CA ALA A 143 3.23 9.79 13.45
C ALA A 143 3.33 11.03 12.57
N ALA A 144 3.35 10.84 11.24
CA ALA A 144 3.43 11.96 10.31
C ALA A 144 2.03 12.45 9.89
N GLU A 145 1.87 13.75 9.70
CA GLU A 145 0.72 14.33 9.02
C GLU A 145 0.61 13.77 7.60
N GLY A 146 -0.62 13.52 7.13
CA GLY A 146 -0.87 12.92 5.83
C GLY A 146 -0.58 11.42 5.71
N SER A 147 -0.09 10.77 6.77
CA SER A 147 0.15 9.32 6.79
C SER A 147 -1.15 8.51 6.78
N PHE A 148 -1.04 7.24 6.35
CA PHE A 148 -2.14 6.29 6.39
C PHE A 148 -1.65 4.91 6.82
N HIS A 149 -2.08 4.48 8.01
CA HIS A 149 -1.65 3.20 8.60
C HIS A 149 -2.78 2.17 8.72
N GLY A 150 -4.03 2.56 8.45
CA GLY A 150 -5.17 1.64 8.45
C GLY A 150 -6.45 2.22 9.03
N ARG A 151 -7.46 1.35 9.18
CA ARG A 151 -8.81 1.71 9.64
C ARG A 151 -9.25 0.99 10.93
N THR A 152 -8.44 0.07 11.47
CA THR A 152 -8.65 -0.46 12.83
C THR A 152 -8.34 0.62 13.86
N MET A 153 -8.86 0.53 15.07
CA MET A 153 -8.83 1.66 16.01
C MET A 153 -7.40 2.10 16.37
N GLY A 154 -6.46 1.16 16.56
CA GLY A 154 -5.05 1.50 16.81
C GLY A 154 -4.37 2.07 15.56
N ALA A 155 -4.50 1.42 14.40
CA ALA A 155 -3.94 1.92 13.15
C ALA A 155 -4.58 3.25 12.70
N LEU A 156 -5.88 3.45 12.98
CA LEU A 156 -6.56 4.71 12.72
C LEU A 156 -6.02 5.83 13.62
N SER A 157 -5.70 5.53 14.89
CA SER A 157 -5.19 6.54 15.82
C SER A 157 -3.88 7.18 15.36
N ILE A 158 -3.05 6.43 14.62
CA ILE A 158 -1.77 6.90 14.06
C ILE A 158 -1.86 7.33 12.60
N THR A 159 -3.05 7.30 11.97
CA THR A 159 -3.28 7.80 10.61
C THR A 159 -3.38 9.32 10.61
N GLY A 160 -2.53 10.01 9.81
CA GLY A 160 -2.31 11.46 9.83
C GLY A 160 -3.44 12.34 9.25
N SER A 161 -4.64 11.81 9.03
CA SER A 161 -5.80 12.54 8.49
C SER A 161 -6.88 12.74 9.57
N ALA A 162 -7.06 13.97 10.05
CA ALA A 162 -8.09 14.31 11.05
C ALA A 162 -9.49 13.93 10.56
N ALA A 163 -9.83 14.20 9.31
CA ALA A 163 -11.14 13.87 8.74
C ALA A 163 -11.47 12.37 8.80
N LYS A 164 -10.43 11.49 8.81
CA LYS A 164 -10.62 10.05 8.96
C LYS A 164 -10.75 9.62 10.42
N ARG A 165 -10.14 10.36 11.36
CA ARG A 165 -10.09 10.02 12.79
C ARG A 165 -11.27 10.60 13.61
N ASP A 166 -11.62 11.87 13.36
CA ASP A 166 -12.53 12.64 14.21
C ASP A 166 -13.90 12.00 14.44
N PRO A 167 -14.52 11.33 13.43
CA PRO A 167 -15.79 10.65 13.65
C PRO A 167 -15.73 9.46 14.62
N PHE A 168 -14.53 8.99 15.00
CA PHE A 168 -14.32 7.76 15.78
C PHE A 168 -13.64 7.97 17.13
N ILE A 169 -13.56 9.22 17.61
CA ILE A 169 -13.00 9.52 18.94
C ILE A 169 -13.92 9.02 20.05
N PRO A 170 -13.36 8.57 21.22
CA PRO A 170 -11.94 8.56 21.56
C PRO A 170 -11.17 7.42 20.89
N LEU A 171 -10.01 7.74 20.34
CA LEU A 171 -9.07 6.77 19.78
C LEU A 171 -8.02 6.36 20.81
N PRO A 172 -7.38 5.18 20.66
CA PRO A 172 -6.22 4.82 21.47
C PRO A 172 -5.11 5.86 21.35
N GLY A 173 -4.48 6.22 22.47
CA GLY A 173 -3.44 7.25 22.51
C GLY A 173 -2.57 7.16 23.78
N PRO A 174 -1.68 8.14 24.03
CA PRO A 174 -1.50 9.40 23.29
C PRO A 174 -0.79 9.22 21.93
N VAL A 175 -1.19 10.03 20.95
CA VAL A 175 -0.58 10.11 19.63
C VAL A 175 -0.41 11.58 19.24
N SER A 176 0.79 11.96 18.80
CA SER A 176 1.10 13.29 18.27
C SER A 176 1.49 13.20 16.81
N PHE A 177 1.22 14.25 16.04
CA PHE A 177 1.54 14.32 14.62
C PHE A 177 2.55 15.42 14.34
N VAL A 178 3.49 15.12 13.42
CA VAL A 178 4.50 16.08 12.95
C VAL A 178 4.41 16.24 11.43
N PRO A 179 4.78 17.40 10.88
CA PRO A 179 4.88 17.57 9.44
C PRO A 179 5.83 16.51 8.83
N TYR A 180 5.37 15.86 7.76
CA TYR A 180 6.18 14.84 7.09
C TYR A 180 7.42 15.44 6.45
N GLY A 181 8.57 14.82 6.70
CA GLY A 181 9.85 15.26 6.15
C GLY A 181 10.57 16.37 6.96
N ASP A 182 9.94 16.88 8.01
CA ASP A 182 10.53 17.89 8.90
C ASP A 182 11.30 17.23 10.06
N VAL A 183 12.63 17.15 9.92
CA VAL A 183 13.53 16.56 10.93
C VAL A 183 13.51 17.33 12.24
N GLU A 184 13.44 18.66 12.19
CA GLU A 184 13.47 19.51 13.38
C GLU A 184 12.15 19.38 14.17
N ALA A 185 11.02 19.35 13.48
CA ALA A 185 9.73 19.09 14.11
C ALA A 185 9.68 17.69 14.75
N LEU A 186 10.21 16.67 14.07
CA LEU A 186 10.31 15.31 14.61
C LEU A 186 11.18 15.29 15.87
N ARG A 187 12.37 15.91 15.83
CA ARG A 187 13.29 15.98 16.97
C ARG A 187 12.68 16.70 18.15
N ALA A 188 11.94 17.78 17.91
CA ALA A 188 11.28 18.55 18.98
C ALA A 188 10.10 17.79 19.61
N ALA A 189 9.41 16.93 18.85
CA ALA A 189 8.27 16.15 19.34
C ALA A 189 8.71 14.91 20.13
N VAL A 190 9.83 14.28 19.76
CA VAL A 190 10.33 13.08 20.47
C VAL A 190 10.85 13.46 21.86
N SER A 191 10.35 12.78 22.88
CA SER A 191 10.64 13.02 24.29
C SER A 191 10.80 11.71 25.07
N PRO A 192 11.15 11.73 26.37
CA PRO A 192 11.19 10.55 27.21
C PRO A 192 9.84 9.80 27.30
N SER A 193 8.72 10.45 26.98
CA SER A 193 7.38 9.82 26.92
C SER A 193 7.12 9.07 25.63
N THR A 194 7.96 9.24 24.62
CA THR A 194 7.78 8.64 23.28
C THR A 194 8.17 7.16 23.31
N ALA A 195 7.20 6.28 23.02
CA ALA A 195 7.41 4.85 22.86
C ALA A 195 7.85 4.47 21.45
N ALA A 196 7.31 5.14 20.42
CA ALA A 196 7.65 4.86 19.03
C ALA A 196 7.37 6.06 18.10
N VAL A 197 8.07 6.03 16.95
CA VAL A 197 7.82 6.89 15.79
C VAL A 197 7.37 6.01 14.64
N PHE A 198 6.23 6.33 14.00
CA PHE A 198 5.67 5.63 12.83
C PHE A 198 5.81 6.48 11.58
N LEU A 199 6.47 5.95 10.55
CA LEU A 199 6.69 6.64 9.27
C LEU A 199 6.47 5.69 8.09
N GLU A 200 6.02 6.26 6.98
CA GLU A 200 6.07 5.63 5.66
C GLU A 200 7.29 6.16 4.90
N PRO A 201 8.01 5.35 4.09
CA PRO A 201 9.06 5.89 3.19
C PRO A 201 8.51 6.79 2.09
N VAL A 202 7.24 6.58 1.74
CA VAL A 202 6.47 7.40 0.80
C VAL A 202 5.05 7.50 1.32
N LEU A 203 4.52 8.69 1.53
CA LEU A 203 3.11 8.86 1.89
C LEU A 203 2.21 8.43 0.73
N GLY A 204 1.60 7.24 0.83
CA GLY A 204 0.78 6.68 -0.23
C GLY A 204 -0.52 7.44 -0.45
N GLU A 205 -1.31 7.53 0.60
CA GLU A 205 -2.61 8.22 0.61
C GLU A 205 -2.49 9.75 0.71
N GLY A 206 -1.30 10.26 1.04
CA GLY A 206 -0.95 11.67 0.98
C GLY A 206 -0.63 12.17 -0.43
N GLY A 207 -0.78 11.33 -1.46
CA GLY A 207 -0.56 11.71 -2.87
C GLY A 207 0.80 11.26 -3.42
N VAL A 208 1.32 10.13 -2.97
CA VAL A 208 2.61 9.55 -3.39
C VAL A 208 3.77 10.54 -3.16
N VAL A 209 3.98 10.93 -1.91
CA VAL A 209 5.03 11.88 -1.52
C VAL A 209 6.22 11.14 -0.94
N PRO A 210 7.35 11.01 -1.66
CA PRO A 210 8.57 10.40 -1.12
C PRO A 210 9.15 11.21 0.05
N ALA A 211 9.72 10.53 1.02
CA ALA A 211 10.46 11.18 2.09
C ALA A 211 11.65 11.99 1.52
N PRO A 212 11.91 13.19 2.03
CA PRO A 212 13.12 13.92 1.68
C PRO A 212 14.38 13.11 1.98
N ALA A 213 15.43 13.32 1.18
CA ALA A 213 16.70 12.63 1.38
C ALA A 213 17.22 12.80 2.81
N GLY A 214 17.60 11.70 3.46
CA GLY A 214 18.13 11.69 4.82
C GLY A 214 17.08 11.72 5.93
N TYR A 215 15.78 11.91 5.63
CA TYR A 215 14.73 11.99 6.67
C TYR A 215 14.62 10.71 7.49
N LEU A 216 14.57 9.53 6.84
CA LEU A 216 14.50 8.25 7.55
C LEU A 216 15.76 7.97 8.38
N ALA A 217 16.94 8.33 7.88
CA ALA A 217 18.20 8.20 8.63
C ALA A 217 18.22 9.11 9.86
N ALA A 218 17.72 10.34 9.73
CA ALA A 218 17.57 11.25 10.86
C ALA A 218 16.54 10.71 11.88
N ALA A 219 15.42 10.17 11.43
CA ALA A 219 14.44 9.53 12.30
C ALA A 219 15.04 8.34 13.07
N ARG A 220 15.87 7.50 12.40
CA ARG A 220 16.59 6.41 13.09
C ARG A 220 17.48 6.95 14.20
N THR A 221 18.30 7.98 13.90
CA THR A 221 19.17 8.61 14.88
C THR A 221 18.39 9.18 16.08
N ILE A 222 17.27 9.88 15.81
CA ILE A 222 16.42 10.45 16.86
C ILE A 222 15.82 9.36 17.75
N CYS A 223 15.37 8.26 17.16
CA CYS A 223 14.86 7.11 17.91
C CYS A 223 15.94 6.45 18.76
N ASP A 224 17.15 6.27 18.22
CA ASP A 224 18.29 5.71 18.94
C ASP A 224 18.67 6.56 20.15
N GLU A 225 18.74 7.87 20.00
CA GLU A 225 19.06 8.84 21.04
C GLU A 225 18.02 8.84 22.18
N SER A 226 16.73 8.64 21.85
CA SER A 226 15.63 8.67 22.81
C SER A 226 15.26 7.29 23.37
N GLY A 227 15.71 6.23 22.73
CA GLY A 227 15.29 4.84 22.98
C GLY A 227 13.84 4.55 22.55
N ALA A 228 13.23 5.37 21.70
CA ALA A 228 11.95 5.09 21.07
C ALA A 228 12.12 4.08 19.92
N LEU A 229 11.09 3.26 19.64
CA LEU A 229 11.14 2.37 18.49
C LEU A 229 10.90 3.19 17.20
N LEU A 230 11.67 2.91 16.15
CA LEU A 230 11.36 3.32 14.80
C LEU A 230 10.54 2.25 14.10
N VAL A 231 9.30 2.56 13.75
CA VAL A 231 8.41 1.70 12.98
C VAL A 231 8.30 2.27 11.55
N ILE A 232 8.65 1.47 10.57
CA ILE A 232 8.51 1.84 9.16
C ILE A 232 7.38 1.01 8.54
N ASP A 233 6.37 1.72 8.05
CA ASP A 233 5.25 1.15 7.32
C ASP A 233 5.60 1.05 5.82
N GLU A 234 5.92 -0.16 5.38
CA GLU A 234 6.12 -0.49 3.97
C GLU A 234 4.98 -1.32 3.38
N VAL A 235 3.80 -1.19 3.94
CA VAL A 235 2.58 -1.83 3.41
C VAL A 235 2.35 -1.48 1.94
N GLN A 236 2.69 -0.26 1.52
CA GLN A 236 2.52 0.16 0.13
C GLN A 236 3.84 0.31 -0.63
N SER A 237 4.93 0.71 0.00
CA SER A 237 6.24 0.92 -0.64
C SER A 237 7.04 -0.36 -0.83
N GLY A 238 6.80 -1.37 -0.02
CA GLY A 238 7.53 -2.63 -0.03
C GLY A 238 7.18 -3.56 -1.20
N ILE A 239 7.82 -4.72 -1.17
CA ILE A 239 7.59 -5.83 -2.12
C ILE A 239 7.71 -5.38 -3.59
N GLY A 240 8.75 -4.60 -3.87
CA GLY A 240 9.13 -4.23 -5.25
C GLY A 240 8.49 -2.95 -5.79
N ARG A 241 7.49 -2.37 -5.15
CA ARG A 241 6.73 -1.21 -5.66
C ARG A 241 7.61 -0.02 -6.07
N ALA A 242 8.63 0.26 -5.26
CA ALA A 242 9.60 1.34 -5.48
C ALA A 242 10.83 0.93 -6.32
N GLY A 243 10.90 -0.32 -6.78
CA GLY A 243 12.08 -0.88 -7.45
C GLY A 243 13.11 -1.50 -6.51
N THR A 244 12.74 -1.63 -5.23
CA THR A 244 13.50 -2.32 -4.18
C THR A 244 12.53 -3.18 -3.36
N LEU A 245 13.01 -4.22 -2.67
CA LEU A 245 12.14 -5.06 -1.85
C LEU A 245 11.66 -4.33 -0.60
N PHE A 246 12.57 -3.64 0.09
CA PHE A 246 12.29 -2.86 1.30
C PHE A 246 13.00 -1.51 1.17
N MET A 247 12.23 -0.47 1.00
CA MET A 247 12.76 0.85 0.66
C MET A 247 13.63 1.45 1.79
N SER A 248 13.23 1.24 3.04
CA SER A 248 13.99 1.69 4.21
C SER A 248 15.33 0.96 4.33
N ILE A 249 15.33 -0.35 4.24
CA ILE A 249 16.54 -1.19 4.39
C ILE A 249 17.53 -0.90 3.25
N ASP A 250 17.03 -0.82 2.01
CA ASP A 250 17.85 -0.51 0.84
C ASP A 250 18.44 0.92 0.90
N SER A 251 17.82 1.83 1.65
CA SER A 251 18.37 3.16 1.94
C SER A 251 19.37 3.17 3.12
N GLY A 252 19.67 2.02 3.70
CA GLY A 252 20.58 1.86 4.83
C GLY A 252 19.94 2.08 6.20
N VAL A 253 18.61 2.11 6.28
CA VAL A 253 17.87 2.28 7.55
C VAL A 253 17.16 0.99 7.93
N VAL A 254 17.69 0.28 8.93
CA VAL A 254 17.01 -0.86 9.53
C VAL A 254 16.12 -0.34 10.68
N PRO A 255 14.79 -0.48 10.59
CA PRO A 255 13.89 -0.06 11.66
C PRO A 255 13.88 -1.08 12.81
N ASP A 256 13.25 -0.74 13.94
CA ASP A 256 12.94 -1.72 14.99
C ASP A 256 11.73 -2.58 14.60
N VAL A 257 10.82 -2.03 13.82
CA VAL A 257 9.64 -2.73 13.31
C VAL A 257 9.36 -2.31 11.86
N LEU A 258 9.14 -3.31 10.99
CA LEU A 258 8.75 -3.13 9.59
C LEU A 258 7.39 -3.79 9.36
N THR A 259 6.45 -3.08 8.75
CA THR A 259 5.15 -3.66 8.38
C THR A 259 5.00 -3.81 6.87
N LEU A 260 4.45 -4.94 6.45
CA LEU A 260 4.23 -5.31 5.05
C LEU A 260 2.81 -5.82 4.85
N ALA A 261 2.25 -5.63 3.67
CA ALA A 261 1.01 -6.26 3.20
C ALA A 261 0.85 -6.06 1.69
N LYS A 262 -0.36 -5.71 1.24
CA LYS A 262 -0.69 -5.38 -0.18
C LYS A 262 -0.02 -6.33 -1.17
N GLY A 263 1.08 -5.89 -1.78
CA GLY A 263 1.81 -6.65 -2.78
C GLY A 263 2.38 -8.00 -2.29
N LEU A 264 2.44 -8.23 -0.98
CA LEU A 264 3.11 -9.40 -0.39
C LEU A 264 2.56 -10.73 -0.90
N ALA A 265 1.24 -10.87 -1.03
CA ALA A 265 0.61 -12.12 -1.49
C ALA A 265 -0.15 -11.94 -2.83
N GLY A 266 0.17 -10.88 -3.61
CA GLY A 266 -0.28 -10.71 -4.99
C GLY A 266 -1.80 -10.65 -5.17
N GLY A 267 -2.53 -10.12 -4.17
CA GLY A 267 -3.98 -10.00 -4.18
C GLY A 267 -4.69 -10.84 -3.11
N LEU A 268 -4.00 -11.79 -2.45
CA LEU A 268 -4.56 -12.52 -1.33
C LEU A 268 -4.32 -11.78 0.00
N PRO A 269 -5.25 -11.91 0.97
CA PRO A 269 -5.11 -11.27 2.28
C PRO A 269 -3.91 -11.82 3.05
N LEU A 270 -2.91 -10.97 3.27
CA LEU A 270 -1.73 -11.25 4.09
C LEU A 270 -1.06 -9.93 4.51
N GLY A 271 -0.70 -9.83 5.77
CA GLY A 271 0.17 -8.82 6.32
C GLY A 271 1.28 -9.44 7.14
N ALA A 272 2.35 -8.72 7.36
CA ALA A 272 3.45 -9.12 8.21
C ALA A 272 3.96 -7.94 9.03
N CYS A 273 4.26 -8.19 10.29
CA CYS A 273 4.96 -7.29 11.19
C CYS A 273 6.29 -7.97 11.54
N LEU A 274 7.40 -7.41 11.04
CA LEU A 274 8.75 -7.87 11.33
C LEU A 274 9.31 -7.01 12.46
N ALA A 275 9.79 -7.62 13.52
CA ALA A 275 10.48 -6.95 14.61
C ALA A 275 11.95 -7.36 14.62
N PHE A 276 12.84 -6.38 14.79
CA PHE A 276 14.30 -6.54 14.71
C PHE A 276 14.93 -6.40 16.09
N GLY A 277 16.06 -7.05 16.31
CA GLY A 277 16.85 -6.95 17.53
C GLY A 277 16.01 -7.15 18.78
N ASP A 278 16.10 -6.25 19.75
CA ASP A 278 15.40 -6.35 21.05
C ASP A 278 13.87 -6.29 20.87
N ALA A 279 13.36 -5.57 19.86
CA ALA A 279 11.93 -5.50 19.59
C ALA A 279 11.32 -6.86 19.25
N ALA A 280 12.11 -7.78 18.67
CA ALA A 280 11.69 -9.15 18.34
C ALA A 280 11.30 -10.00 19.57
N SER A 281 11.70 -9.58 20.77
CA SER A 281 11.47 -10.28 22.03
C SER A 281 10.38 -9.65 22.91
N LEU A 282 9.74 -8.57 22.45
CA LEU A 282 8.74 -7.82 23.22
C LEU A 282 7.45 -8.60 23.42
N PHE A 283 6.93 -9.25 22.37
CA PHE A 283 5.71 -10.06 22.52
C PHE A 283 5.98 -11.38 23.25
N ARG A 284 5.07 -11.71 24.12
CA ARG A 284 5.01 -12.98 24.87
C ARG A 284 3.77 -13.77 24.48
N PRO A 285 3.74 -15.09 24.69
CA PRO A 285 2.54 -15.89 24.45
C PRO A 285 1.29 -15.28 25.09
N GLY A 286 0.27 -15.01 24.27
CA GLY A 286 -1.00 -14.39 24.70
C GLY A 286 -1.10 -12.87 24.51
N ASP A 287 -0.03 -12.16 24.19
CA ASP A 287 -0.06 -10.70 24.03
C ASP A 287 -0.80 -10.25 22.78
N HIS A 288 -0.71 -11.01 21.70
CA HIS A 288 -1.38 -10.73 20.42
C HIS A 288 -1.66 -12.00 19.64
N GLY A 289 -2.57 -11.94 18.66
CA GLY A 289 -2.92 -13.08 17.84
C GLY A 289 -3.80 -12.74 16.66
N SER A 290 -3.86 -13.64 15.70
CA SER A 290 -4.72 -13.58 14.53
C SER A 290 -5.17 -14.99 14.18
N THR A 291 -6.46 -15.17 13.91
CA THR A 291 -6.97 -16.48 13.47
C THR A 291 -6.48 -16.85 12.07
N PHE A 292 -6.55 -15.91 11.13
CA PHE A 292 -6.23 -16.16 9.72
C PHE A 292 -4.84 -15.66 9.29
N GLY A 293 -4.18 -14.85 10.10
CA GLY A 293 -2.86 -14.31 9.77
C GLY A 293 -1.85 -15.42 9.57
N GLY A 294 -1.14 -15.38 8.43
CA GLY A 294 -0.17 -16.39 8.05
C GLY A 294 -0.78 -17.74 7.65
N ASN A 295 -2.04 -17.78 7.16
CA ASN A 295 -2.61 -19.04 6.70
C ASN A 295 -1.79 -19.66 5.55
N PRO A 296 -1.79 -21.02 5.43
CA PRO A 296 -0.96 -21.71 4.46
C PRO A 296 -1.14 -21.24 3.01
N VAL A 297 -2.37 -20.91 2.60
CA VAL A 297 -2.69 -20.52 1.22
C VAL A 297 -2.10 -19.16 0.87
N SER A 298 -2.30 -18.14 1.75
CA SER A 298 -1.71 -16.81 1.52
C SER A 298 -0.19 -16.83 1.61
N CYS A 299 0.40 -17.67 2.49
CA CYS A 299 1.84 -17.84 2.58
C CYS A 299 2.43 -18.48 1.31
N ALA A 300 1.76 -19.50 0.75
CA ALA A 300 2.17 -20.10 -0.52
C ALA A 300 2.09 -19.09 -1.68
N ALA A 301 1.03 -18.27 -1.73
CA ALA A 301 0.92 -17.19 -2.71
C ALA A 301 2.07 -16.17 -2.56
N ALA A 302 2.40 -15.77 -1.33
CA ALA A 302 3.49 -14.83 -1.07
C ALA A 302 4.86 -15.38 -1.49
N MET A 303 5.12 -16.66 -1.26
CA MET A 303 6.33 -17.33 -1.76
C MET A 303 6.39 -17.25 -3.29
N ALA A 304 5.29 -17.56 -3.99
CA ALA A 304 5.22 -17.46 -5.46
C ALA A 304 5.46 -16.01 -5.95
N VAL A 305 4.95 -15.00 -5.22
CA VAL A 305 5.21 -13.58 -5.53
C VAL A 305 6.69 -13.26 -5.41
N LEU A 306 7.32 -13.59 -4.27
CA LEU A 306 8.74 -13.27 -4.02
C LEU A 306 9.67 -13.99 -5.01
N ASP A 307 9.37 -15.26 -5.29
CA ASP A 307 10.15 -16.03 -6.28
C ASP A 307 9.99 -15.46 -7.70
N THR A 308 8.78 -15.09 -8.10
CA THR A 308 8.54 -14.46 -9.42
C THR A 308 9.25 -13.11 -9.55
N ILE A 309 9.23 -12.28 -8.49
CA ILE A 309 9.96 -10.99 -8.47
C ILE A 309 11.45 -11.23 -8.73
N ARG A 310 12.05 -12.23 -8.09
CA ARG A 310 13.46 -12.61 -8.27
C ARG A 310 13.71 -13.16 -9.67
N ASP A 311 12.95 -14.19 -10.07
CA ASP A 311 13.22 -15.01 -11.27
C ASP A 311 12.98 -14.26 -12.58
N GLN A 312 12.12 -13.22 -12.55
CA GLN A 312 11.83 -12.37 -13.70
C GLN A 312 12.49 -10.98 -13.59
N ASP A 313 13.42 -10.76 -12.64
CA ASP A 313 14.11 -9.48 -12.43
C ASP A 313 13.15 -8.29 -12.35
N LEU A 314 11.97 -8.45 -11.69
CA LEU A 314 10.93 -7.43 -11.69
C LEU A 314 11.35 -6.13 -11.01
N LEU A 315 12.28 -6.15 -10.06
CA LEU A 315 12.82 -4.92 -9.47
C LEU A 315 13.54 -4.05 -10.52
N LEU A 316 14.26 -4.69 -11.44
CA LEU A 316 14.91 -4.01 -12.55
C LEU A 316 13.87 -3.50 -13.56
N ASN A 317 12.81 -4.29 -13.84
CA ASN A 317 11.69 -3.85 -14.68
C ASN A 317 11.02 -2.60 -14.12
N VAL A 318 10.72 -2.58 -12.80
CA VAL A 318 10.12 -1.42 -12.12
C VAL A 318 10.96 -0.15 -12.28
N LYS A 319 12.28 -0.26 -12.12
CA LYS A 319 13.19 0.87 -12.34
C LYS A 319 13.16 1.33 -13.80
N ARG A 320 13.36 0.39 -14.73
CA ARG A 320 13.43 0.67 -16.17
C ARG A 320 12.15 1.31 -16.70
N VAL A 321 10.98 0.75 -16.38
CA VAL A 321 9.70 1.26 -16.85
C VAL A 321 9.33 2.56 -16.11
N GLY A 322 9.68 2.66 -14.83
CA GLY A 322 9.48 3.88 -14.04
C GLY A 322 10.31 5.06 -14.55
N ASP A 323 11.58 4.84 -14.92
CA ASP A 323 12.45 5.87 -15.51
C ASP A 323 11.98 6.26 -16.92
N HIS A 324 11.51 5.27 -17.70
CA HIS A 324 10.88 5.53 -18.99
C HIS A 324 9.64 6.41 -18.85
N TRP A 325 8.72 6.11 -17.92
CA TRP A 325 7.55 6.95 -17.64
C TRP A 325 7.94 8.38 -17.23
N ALA A 326 8.95 8.52 -16.36
CA ALA A 326 9.46 9.81 -15.97
C ALA A 326 9.86 10.65 -17.20
N SER A 327 10.66 10.05 -18.10
CA SER A 327 11.06 10.71 -19.35
C SER A 327 9.89 11.04 -20.27
N ARG A 328 8.85 10.18 -20.32
CA ARG A 328 7.63 10.45 -21.10
C ARG A 328 6.85 11.62 -20.52
N PHE A 329 6.66 11.67 -19.21
CA PHE A 329 5.94 12.76 -18.53
C PHE A 329 6.67 14.09 -18.63
N ASP A 330 8.02 14.10 -18.57
CA ASP A 330 8.84 15.29 -18.81
C ASP A 330 8.64 15.89 -20.21
N GLY A 331 8.28 15.03 -21.19
CA GLY A 331 8.00 15.44 -22.57
C GLY A 331 6.59 15.97 -22.81
N ILE A 332 5.67 15.89 -21.82
CA ILE A 332 4.28 16.34 -21.98
C ILE A 332 4.14 17.81 -21.57
N ASP A 333 3.97 18.69 -22.56
CA ASP A 333 3.60 20.08 -22.34
C ASP A 333 2.08 20.24 -22.41
N HIS A 334 1.40 20.28 -21.24
CA HIS A 334 -0.03 20.44 -21.14
C HIS A 334 -0.42 21.36 -19.98
N PRO A 335 -1.32 22.35 -20.17
CA PRO A 335 -1.65 23.32 -19.14
C PRO A 335 -2.22 22.74 -17.85
N ASN A 336 -2.86 21.57 -17.93
CA ASN A 336 -3.45 20.89 -16.77
C ASN A 336 -2.53 19.86 -16.11
N LEU A 337 -1.29 19.65 -16.62
CA LEU A 337 -0.25 18.86 -15.96
C LEU A 337 0.75 19.81 -15.31
N ALA A 338 0.83 19.82 -13.99
CA ALA A 338 1.82 20.64 -13.26
C ALA A 338 3.17 19.93 -13.13
N GLY A 339 3.17 18.59 -13.18
CA GLY A 339 4.33 17.74 -13.02
C GLY A 339 3.97 16.33 -12.59
N TYR A 340 4.95 15.64 -12.05
CA TYR A 340 4.76 14.32 -11.45
C TYR A 340 5.76 14.11 -10.31
N ARG A 341 5.44 13.17 -9.41
CA ARG A 341 6.33 12.73 -8.32
C ARG A 341 6.22 11.24 -8.10
N GLY A 342 7.04 10.70 -7.21
CA GLY A 342 7.04 9.28 -6.84
C GLY A 342 8.30 8.54 -7.28
N VAL A 343 8.32 7.21 -7.15
CA VAL A 343 9.48 6.34 -7.35
C VAL A 343 9.08 5.04 -8.03
N GLY A 344 9.91 4.51 -8.91
CA GLY A 344 9.65 3.28 -9.65
C GLY A 344 8.32 3.33 -10.40
N LEU A 345 7.51 2.28 -10.30
CA LEU A 345 6.13 2.22 -10.83
C LEU A 345 5.08 2.72 -9.84
N TRP A 346 5.45 3.64 -8.98
CA TRP A 346 4.54 4.31 -8.06
C TRP A 346 4.66 5.82 -8.24
N ARG A 347 3.76 6.38 -9.03
CA ARG A 347 3.80 7.78 -9.45
C ARG A 347 2.51 8.49 -9.09
N ALA A 348 2.60 9.80 -8.91
CA ALA A 348 1.45 10.70 -8.94
C ALA A 348 1.65 11.77 -10.01
N LEU A 349 0.64 11.97 -10.84
CA LEU A 349 0.56 13.13 -11.73
C LEU A 349 -0.03 14.29 -10.94
N GLU A 350 0.63 15.44 -10.98
CA GLU A 350 0.21 16.67 -10.33
C GLU A 350 -0.62 17.51 -11.31
N LEU A 351 -1.82 17.85 -10.89
CA LEU A 351 -2.79 18.52 -11.75
C LEU A 351 -2.88 20.02 -11.48
N ARG A 352 -3.29 20.77 -12.50
CA ARG A 352 -3.53 22.22 -12.40
C ARG A 352 -4.82 22.57 -13.14
N GLY A 353 -5.76 23.26 -12.44
CA GLY A 353 -6.98 23.77 -13.04
C GLY A 353 -7.99 22.72 -13.46
N VAL A 354 -7.80 21.45 -13.07
CA VAL A 354 -8.74 20.35 -13.21
C VAL A 354 -8.74 19.50 -11.94
N THR A 355 -9.85 18.85 -11.62
CA THR A 355 -9.92 17.95 -10.46
C THR A 355 -9.39 16.56 -10.83
N ALA A 356 -8.80 15.87 -9.85
CA ALA A 356 -8.39 14.48 -10.03
C ALA A 356 -9.57 13.55 -10.34
N ALA A 357 -10.78 13.86 -9.82
CA ALA A 357 -11.98 13.09 -10.12
C ALA A 357 -12.36 13.19 -11.61
N ALA A 358 -12.29 14.40 -12.21
CA ALA A 358 -12.56 14.59 -13.63
C ALA A 358 -11.53 13.86 -14.51
N VAL A 359 -10.24 13.91 -14.14
CA VAL A 359 -9.17 13.18 -14.86
C VAL A 359 -9.33 11.67 -14.71
N GLN A 360 -9.70 11.16 -13.53
CA GLN A 360 -9.98 9.73 -13.33
C GLN A 360 -11.15 9.26 -14.19
N GLN A 361 -12.22 10.08 -14.31
CA GLN A 361 -13.35 9.77 -15.17
C GLN A 361 -12.94 9.74 -16.64
N ALA A 362 -12.27 10.78 -17.13
CA ALA A 362 -11.81 10.86 -18.52
C ALA A 362 -10.83 9.72 -18.88
N ALA A 363 -9.94 9.35 -17.94
CA ALA A 363 -9.04 8.21 -18.12
C ALA A 363 -9.82 6.90 -18.27
N ARG A 364 -10.86 6.68 -17.45
CA ARG A 364 -11.71 5.50 -17.54
C ARG A 364 -12.46 5.43 -18.88
N ASP A 365 -12.95 6.54 -19.37
CA ASP A 365 -13.65 6.60 -20.65
C ASP A 365 -12.74 6.29 -21.84
N GLU A 366 -11.41 6.50 -21.67
CA GLU A 366 -10.35 6.15 -22.62
C GLU A 366 -9.73 4.76 -22.34
N GLY A 367 -10.30 3.95 -21.42
CA GLY A 367 -9.84 2.59 -21.15
C GLY A 367 -8.69 2.47 -20.13
N PHE A 368 -8.50 3.46 -19.26
CA PHE A 368 -7.45 3.43 -18.22
C PHE A 368 -8.05 3.53 -16.82
N LEU A 369 -7.67 2.61 -15.92
CA LEU A 369 -8.02 2.71 -14.51
C LEU A 369 -6.88 3.40 -13.74
N VAL A 370 -7.16 4.61 -13.27
CA VAL A 370 -6.27 5.42 -12.43
C VAL A 370 -6.97 5.82 -11.14
N ASN A 371 -6.26 6.37 -10.16
CA ASN A 371 -6.86 6.71 -8.87
C ASN A 371 -6.65 8.18 -8.47
N ALA A 372 -7.75 8.90 -8.27
CA ALA A 372 -7.77 10.22 -7.65
C ALA A 372 -7.44 10.09 -6.16
N VAL A 373 -6.16 10.20 -5.80
CA VAL A 373 -5.67 10.00 -4.42
C VAL A 373 -5.73 11.28 -3.58
N ALA A 374 -5.69 12.43 -4.23
CA ALA A 374 -5.87 13.76 -3.66
C ALA A 374 -6.66 14.62 -4.66
N PRO A 375 -7.22 15.78 -4.27
CA PRO A 375 -8.01 16.62 -5.16
C PRO A 375 -7.31 17.01 -6.47
N ASP A 376 -5.99 17.11 -6.42
CA ASP A 376 -5.10 17.57 -7.49
C ASP A 376 -4.02 16.53 -7.89
N ALA A 377 -4.22 15.26 -7.52
CA ALA A 377 -3.23 14.22 -7.82
C ALA A 377 -3.87 12.89 -8.26
N ILE A 378 -3.37 12.37 -9.38
CA ILE A 378 -3.70 11.02 -9.90
C ILE A 378 -2.57 10.06 -9.55
N ARG A 379 -2.89 9.03 -8.76
CA ARG A 379 -1.95 7.95 -8.44
C ARG A 379 -1.96 6.88 -9.52
N LEU A 380 -0.74 6.44 -9.89
CA LEU A 380 -0.45 5.30 -10.74
C LEU A 380 0.35 4.28 -9.90
N ALA A 381 -0.15 3.06 -9.83
CA ALA A 381 0.46 1.94 -9.10
C ALA A 381 0.18 0.60 -9.80
N PRO A 382 0.56 0.45 -11.10
CA PRO A 382 0.27 -0.74 -11.91
C PRO A 382 0.97 -1.98 -11.36
N PRO A 383 0.70 -3.19 -11.92
CA PRO A 383 1.50 -4.36 -11.66
C PRO A 383 2.99 -4.12 -11.93
N LEU A 384 3.88 -4.82 -11.21
CA LEU A 384 5.33 -4.72 -11.44
C LEU A 384 5.76 -5.27 -12.80
N THR A 385 4.87 -6.04 -13.42
CA THR A 385 5.04 -6.64 -14.76
C THR A 385 4.67 -5.69 -15.89
N LEU A 386 4.23 -4.44 -15.60
CA LEU A 386 3.91 -3.46 -16.63
C LEU A 386 5.04 -3.34 -17.65
N THR A 387 4.70 -3.38 -18.93
CA THR A 387 5.64 -3.26 -20.04
C THR A 387 5.85 -1.79 -20.43
N ILE A 388 6.95 -1.52 -21.18
CA ILE A 388 7.18 -0.20 -21.78
C ILE A 388 6.05 0.18 -22.75
N ALA A 389 5.56 -0.79 -23.55
CA ALA A 389 4.48 -0.54 -24.50
C ALA A 389 3.17 -0.11 -23.80
N GLU A 390 2.81 -0.76 -22.71
CA GLU A 390 1.65 -0.36 -21.89
C GLU A 390 1.87 0.99 -21.20
N ALA A 391 3.10 1.26 -20.76
CA ALA A 391 3.46 2.56 -20.20
C ALA A 391 3.34 3.69 -21.24
N ASP A 392 3.75 3.43 -22.50
CA ASP A 392 3.61 4.35 -23.62
C ASP A 392 2.15 4.58 -23.99
N GLU A 393 1.32 3.53 -24.01
CA GLU A 393 -0.12 3.62 -24.30
C GLU A 393 -0.81 4.65 -23.41
N PHE A 394 -0.55 4.63 -22.11
CA PHE A 394 -1.10 5.63 -21.19
C PHE A 394 -0.48 7.01 -21.40
N ALA A 395 0.84 7.10 -21.57
CA ALA A 395 1.53 8.38 -21.74
C ALA A 395 1.09 9.10 -23.04
N ASP A 396 0.81 8.33 -24.13
CA ASP A 396 0.28 8.86 -25.39
C ASP A 396 -1.16 9.38 -25.26
N ALA A 397 -2.00 8.70 -24.46
CA ALA A 397 -3.38 9.09 -24.21
C ALA A 397 -3.52 10.26 -23.24
N LEU A 398 -2.54 10.47 -22.33
CA LEU A 398 -2.64 11.43 -21.23
C LEU A 398 -3.00 12.88 -21.66
N PRO A 399 -2.42 13.47 -22.72
CA PRO A 399 -2.84 14.82 -23.16
C PRO A 399 -4.31 14.92 -23.55
N GLY A 400 -4.85 13.89 -24.22
CA GLY A 400 -6.28 13.79 -24.57
C GLY A 400 -7.16 13.69 -23.33
N ILE A 401 -6.78 12.85 -22.38
CA ILE A 401 -7.46 12.66 -21.09
C ILE A 401 -7.55 14.00 -20.32
N LEU A 402 -6.43 14.73 -20.21
CA LEU A 402 -6.37 16.03 -19.54
C LEU A 402 -7.26 17.07 -20.22
N THR A 403 -7.28 17.09 -21.57
CA THR A 403 -8.14 17.98 -22.36
C THR A 403 -9.62 17.66 -22.14
N ALA A 404 -10.01 16.38 -22.17
CA ALA A 404 -11.38 15.94 -21.92
C ALA A 404 -11.83 16.31 -20.51
N ALA A 405 -10.99 16.08 -19.50
CA ALA A 405 -11.26 16.45 -18.11
C ALA A 405 -11.50 17.96 -17.95
N ALA A 406 -10.73 18.81 -18.65
CA ALA A 406 -10.89 20.27 -18.60
C ALA A 406 -12.20 20.76 -19.24
N THR A 407 -12.74 20.01 -20.20
CA THR A 407 -13.98 20.36 -20.90
C THR A 407 -15.25 19.87 -20.21
N SER A 408 -15.15 18.92 -19.29
CA SER A 408 -16.29 18.36 -18.54
C SER A 408 -16.89 19.31 -17.49
N GLY A 409 -16.27 20.46 -17.22
CA GLY A 409 -16.84 21.55 -16.41
C GLY A 409 -16.65 21.42 -14.91
N ASP A 410 -16.01 20.37 -14.42
CA ASP A 410 -15.63 20.22 -13.01
C ASP A 410 -14.35 21.03 -12.72
N THR A 411 -14.53 22.33 -12.53
CA THR A 411 -13.46 23.19 -11.96
C THR A 411 -13.44 23.03 -10.45
N PRO A 412 -12.28 23.02 -9.79
CA PRO A 412 -12.16 22.86 -8.34
C PRO A 412 -12.83 23.96 -7.52
#